data_9e533661d4bf98791999d19cf4dab100
#
_entry.id   9e533661d4bf98791999d19cf4dab100
#
_cell.length_a   1.000
_cell.length_b   1.000
_cell.length_c   1.000
_cell.angle_alpha   90.00
_cell.angle_beta   90.00
_cell.angle_gamma   90.00
#
_symmetry.space_group_name_H-M   'P 1'
#
loop_
_entity.id
_entity.type
_entity.pdbx_description
1 polymer ?
#
loop_
_entity_poly.entity_id
_entity_poly.type
_entity_poly.pdbx_seq_one_letter_code
_entity_poly.pdbx_strand_id
1 'polypeptide(L)'
;MLERLRAELKGNARLRIAVALVFAVLWLYLILAMRDALDRSAREYRSASIKLSRLQSVIAQGDWTERLNAAKTLQAQVEAALWRGDTLGLARASFQDWANQQMQQAAVARPVISMGPANEEAPGEQARAAGLDDLWKVTAKLTFDFNPESLNKLLLKVITHTQHVAIETLRITKEPIPRVEIVATAYFQKSQPQLSPGQ
;
A
#
# COMPACT_ATOMS: atom_id res chain seq x y z
N MET A 1 77.83 -13.20 14.26
CA MET A 1 76.80 -14.08 14.85
C MET A 1 76.28 -15.12 13.85
N LEU A 2 76.01 -14.84 12.61
CA LEU A 2 75.52 -15.80 11.60
C LEU A 2 76.48 -16.94 11.23
N GLU A 3 77.83 -16.75 11.32
CA GLU A 3 78.82 -17.74 11.00
C GLU A 3 78.93 -18.81 12.10
N ARG A 4 78.78 -18.44 13.36
CA ARG A 4 78.75 -19.40 14.50
C ARG A 4 77.50 -20.29 14.42
N LEU A 5 76.32 -19.73 14.07
CA LEU A 5 75.11 -20.47 13.85
C LEU A 5 75.25 -21.49 12.69
N ARG A 6 75.97 -21.12 11.62
CA ARG A 6 76.21 -22.01 10.45
C ARG A 6 77.16 -23.15 10.83
N ALA A 7 78.14 -22.94 11.72
CA ALA A 7 79.10 -23.98 12.19
C ALA A 7 78.37 -24.98 13.10
N GLU A 8 77.51 -24.53 14.00
CA GLU A 8 76.70 -25.40 14.90
C GLU A 8 75.62 -26.18 14.14
N LEU A 9 75.04 -25.61 13.09
CA LEU A 9 74.09 -26.27 12.19
C LEU A 9 74.75 -27.44 11.41
N LYS A 10 76.06 -27.33 11.11
CA LYS A 10 76.81 -28.41 10.41
C LYS A 10 77.11 -29.60 11.29
N GLY A 11 77.25 -29.46 12.65
CA GLY A 11 77.62 -30.50 13.59
C GLY A 11 76.45 -31.31 14.17
N ASN A 12 75.23 -30.75 14.22
CA ASN A 12 74.07 -31.33 14.91
C ASN A 12 72.92 -31.66 14.00
N ALA A 13 72.69 -32.90 13.61
CA ALA A 13 71.58 -33.33 12.77
C ALA A 13 70.22 -32.97 13.37
N ARG A 14 70.10 -33.03 14.71
CA ARG A 14 68.84 -32.66 15.42
C ARG A 14 68.51 -31.20 15.30
N LEU A 15 69.52 -30.33 15.32
CA LEU A 15 69.31 -28.87 15.16
C LEU A 15 68.88 -28.52 13.73
N ARG A 16 69.40 -29.23 12.74
CA ARG A 16 68.93 -29.04 11.31
C ARG A 16 67.49 -29.42 11.14
N ILE A 17 67.04 -30.54 11.72
CA ILE A 17 65.65 -30.98 11.66
C ILE A 17 64.74 -29.98 12.35
N ALA A 18 65.13 -29.48 13.54
CA ALA A 18 64.37 -28.49 14.26
C ALA A 18 64.20 -27.17 13.47
N VAL A 19 65.25 -26.65 12.86
CA VAL A 19 65.22 -25.43 12.03
C VAL A 19 64.40 -25.67 10.77
N ALA A 20 64.55 -26.84 10.11
CA ALA A 20 63.72 -27.16 8.93
C ALA A 20 62.23 -27.26 9.28
N LEU A 21 61.90 -27.80 10.46
CA LEU A 21 60.52 -27.90 10.91
C LEU A 21 59.91 -26.53 11.21
N VAL A 22 60.66 -25.62 11.84
CA VAL A 22 60.24 -24.23 12.06
C VAL A 22 60.01 -23.54 10.72
N PHE A 23 60.91 -23.70 9.77
CA PHE A 23 60.74 -23.13 8.42
C PHE A 23 59.50 -23.71 7.70
N ALA A 24 59.27 -25.02 7.83
CA ALA A 24 58.08 -25.66 7.22
C ALA A 24 56.76 -25.12 7.82
N VAL A 25 56.72 -24.94 9.14
CA VAL A 25 55.56 -24.36 9.82
C VAL A 25 55.33 -22.91 9.40
N LEU A 26 56.43 -22.14 9.32
CA LEU A 26 56.36 -20.72 8.91
C LEU A 26 55.90 -20.59 7.47
N TRP A 27 56.35 -21.47 6.58
CA TRP A 27 55.95 -21.55 5.19
C TRP A 27 54.47 -21.95 5.06
N LEU A 28 54.04 -22.93 5.85
CA LEU A 28 52.65 -23.35 5.89
C LEU A 28 51.72 -22.19 6.35
N TYR A 29 52.14 -21.47 7.38
CA TYR A 29 51.42 -20.30 7.88
C TYR A 29 51.31 -19.20 6.80
N LEU A 30 52.36 -18.95 6.04
CA LEU A 30 52.38 -17.98 4.97
C LEU A 30 51.36 -18.34 3.85
N ILE A 31 51.33 -19.64 3.48
CA ILE A 31 50.38 -20.15 2.49
C ILE A 31 48.93 -20.00 2.98
N LEU A 32 48.65 -20.32 4.24
CA LEU A 32 47.31 -20.13 4.82
C LEU A 32 46.91 -18.65 4.87
N ALA A 33 47.81 -17.75 5.26
CA ALA A 33 47.56 -16.33 5.30
C ALA A 33 47.25 -15.74 3.90
N MET A 34 48.00 -16.21 2.88
CA MET A 34 47.70 -15.81 1.49
C MET A 34 46.34 -16.33 1.00
N ARG A 35 45.98 -17.56 1.34
CA ARG A 35 44.64 -18.10 1.01
C ARG A 35 43.53 -17.28 1.66
N ASP A 36 43.66 -16.97 2.95
CA ASP A 36 42.69 -16.16 3.66
C ASP A 36 42.50 -14.75 3.03
N ALA A 37 43.59 -14.13 2.58
CA ALA A 37 43.55 -12.84 1.90
C ALA A 37 42.81 -12.93 0.55
N LEU A 38 43.08 -13.99 -0.23
CA LEU A 38 42.39 -14.24 -1.50
C LEU A 38 40.89 -14.50 -1.31
N ASP A 39 40.53 -15.29 -0.28
CA ASP A 39 39.13 -15.61 0.03
C ASP A 39 38.33 -14.38 0.52
N ARG A 40 39.00 -13.45 1.23
CA ARG A 40 38.38 -12.18 1.62
C ARG A 40 38.09 -11.30 0.40
N SER A 41 39.08 -11.13 -0.48
CA SER A 41 38.90 -10.35 -1.72
C SER A 41 37.81 -10.95 -2.61
N ALA A 42 37.77 -12.28 -2.75
CA ALA A 42 36.74 -12.96 -3.54
C ALA A 42 35.33 -12.77 -2.96
N ARG A 43 35.20 -12.75 -1.62
CA ARG A 43 33.92 -12.49 -0.95
C ARG A 43 33.45 -11.03 -1.14
N GLU A 44 34.36 -10.08 -1.05
CA GLU A 44 34.07 -8.66 -1.29
C GLU A 44 33.64 -8.43 -2.74
N TYR A 45 34.32 -9.02 -3.71
CA TYR A 45 33.94 -8.96 -5.12
C TYR A 45 32.55 -9.55 -5.38
N ARG A 46 32.25 -10.72 -4.80
CA ARG A 46 30.91 -11.34 -4.94
C ARG A 46 29.84 -10.49 -4.30
N SER A 47 30.07 -9.92 -3.12
CA SER A 47 29.09 -9.05 -2.47
C SER A 47 28.84 -7.75 -3.26
N ALA A 48 29.88 -7.17 -3.84
CA ALA A 48 29.78 -5.99 -4.70
C ALA A 48 29.02 -6.31 -6.01
N SER A 49 29.30 -7.45 -6.64
CA SER A 49 28.61 -7.85 -7.89
C SER A 49 27.12 -8.14 -7.65
N ILE A 50 26.76 -8.76 -6.51
CA ILE A 50 25.36 -8.98 -6.13
C ILE A 50 24.63 -7.65 -5.87
N LYS A 51 25.28 -6.70 -5.21
CA LYS A 51 24.71 -5.36 -5.00
C LYS A 51 24.50 -4.63 -6.33
N LEU A 52 25.48 -4.70 -7.23
CA LEU A 52 25.40 -4.12 -8.58
C LEU A 52 24.28 -4.74 -9.42
N SER A 53 24.16 -6.08 -9.42
CA SER A 53 23.08 -6.75 -10.16
C SER A 53 21.69 -6.41 -9.60
N ARG A 54 21.56 -6.27 -8.27
CA ARG A 54 20.30 -5.79 -7.66
C ARG A 54 19.97 -4.36 -8.05
N LEU A 55 20.94 -3.45 -8.02
CA LEU A 55 20.75 -2.07 -8.47
C LEU A 55 20.38 -2.00 -9.96
N GLN A 56 21.06 -2.78 -10.78
CA GLN A 56 20.75 -2.87 -12.21
C GLN A 56 19.36 -3.45 -12.47
N SER A 57 18.92 -4.46 -11.71
CA SER A 57 17.58 -5.00 -11.85
C SER A 57 16.50 -4.00 -11.42
N VAL A 58 16.76 -3.19 -10.40
CA VAL A 58 15.85 -2.11 -9.98
C VAL A 58 15.77 -1.00 -11.04
N ILE A 59 16.89 -0.63 -11.65
CA ILE A 59 16.93 0.35 -12.74
C ILE A 59 16.30 -0.21 -14.01
N ALA A 60 16.54 -1.50 -14.33
CA ALA A 60 15.98 -2.17 -15.50
C ALA A 60 14.46 -2.49 -15.37
N GLN A 61 13.91 -2.47 -14.16
CA GLN A 61 12.46 -2.60 -13.95
C GLN A 61 11.67 -1.37 -14.42
N GLY A 62 12.32 -0.45 -15.08
CA GLY A 62 11.74 0.62 -15.89
C GLY A 62 11.02 1.69 -15.10
N ASP A 63 10.88 2.74 -15.69
CA ASP A 63 10.03 3.93 -15.53
C ASP A 63 9.27 4.11 -14.22
N TRP A 64 10.01 4.30 -13.13
CA TRP A 64 9.42 4.79 -11.87
C TRP A 64 8.66 6.11 -12.08
N THR A 65 9.11 6.92 -13.04
CA THR A 65 8.44 8.16 -13.45
C THR A 65 7.09 7.88 -14.09
N GLU A 66 7.00 6.89 -14.96
CA GLU A 66 5.75 6.50 -15.61
C GLU A 66 4.77 5.88 -14.61
N ARG A 67 5.25 4.98 -13.74
CA ARG A 67 4.44 4.42 -12.64
C ARG A 67 3.98 5.48 -11.65
N LEU A 68 4.84 6.44 -11.30
CA LEU A 68 4.48 7.56 -10.45
C LEU A 68 3.40 8.43 -11.11
N ASN A 69 3.53 8.73 -12.40
CA ASN A 69 2.55 9.50 -13.14
C ASN A 69 1.22 8.75 -13.26
N ALA A 70 1.26 7.44 -13.55
CA ALA A 70 0.07 6.59 -13.55
C ALA A 70 -0.61 6.55 -12.18
N ALA A 71 0.16 6.41 -11.09
CA ALA A 71 -0.39 6.45 -9.73
C ALA A 71 -1.01 7.80 -9.38
N LYS A 72 -0.37 8.91 -9.75
CA LYS A 72 -0.93 10.26 -9.56
C LYS A 72 -2.21 10.48 -10.37
N THR A 73 -2.25 9.98 -11.60
CA THR A 73 -3.46 10.07 -12.44
C THR A 73 -4.60 9.27 -11.83
N LEU A 74 -4.32 8.05 -11.35
CA LEU A 74 -5.31 7.23 -10.67
C LEU A 74 -5.79 7.88 -9.37
N GLN A 75 -4.89 8.44 -8.58
CA GLN A 75 -5.23 9.19 -7.36
C GLN A 75 -6.17 10.36 -7.69
N ALA A 76 -5.84 11.17 -8.69
CA ALA A 76 -6.68 12.29 -9.11
C ALA A 76 -8.06 11.83 -9.59
N GLN A 77 -8.16 10.70 -10.29
CA GLN A 77 -9.44 10.11 -10.70
C GLN A 77 -10.28 9.67 -9.52
N VAL A 78 -9.65 9.01 -8.53
CA VAL A 78 -10.35 8.59 -7.29
C VAL A 78 -10.82 9.81 -6.51
N GLU A 79 -9.97 10.81 -6.32
CA GLU A 79 -10.32 12.06 -5.62
C GLU A 79 -11.46 12.82 -6.32
N ALA A 80 -11.49 12.83 -7.65
CA ALA A 80 -12.57 13.43 -8.42
C ALA A 80 -13.90 12.67 -8.29
N ALA A 81 -13.85 11.37 -8.03
CA ALA A 81 -15.03 10.53 -7.83
C ALA A 81 -15.55 10.56 -6.37
N LEU A 82 -14.81 11.12 -5.43
CA LEU A 82 -15.27 11.31 -4.06
C LEU A 82 -16.22 12.51 -3.94
N TRP A 83 -17.15 12.39 -3.01
CA TRP A 83 -17.99 13.50 -2.59
C TRP A 83 -17.18 14.50 -1.75
N ARG A 84 -17.57 15.74 -1.71
CA ARG A 84 -16.96 16.77 -0.88
C ARG A 84 -17.95 17.28 0.14
N GLY A 85 -17.48 17.49 1.36
CA GLY A 85 -18.28 18.04 2.44
C GLY A 85 -17.42 18.71 3.48
N ASP A 86 -17.84 19.85 4.00
CA ASP A 86 -17.09 20.58 5.02
C ASP A 86 -17.38 20.04 6.42
N THR A 87 -18.52 19.44 6.62
CA THR A 87 -18.93 18.81 7.88
C THR A 87 -19.72 17.53 7.60
N LEU A 88 -19.69 16.59 8.56
CA LEU A 88 -20.46 15.35 8.46
C LEU A 88 -21.97 15.62 8.32
N GLY A 89 -22.48 16.64 9.00
CA GLY A 89 -23.89 17.04 8.88
C GLY A 89 -24.27 17.49 7.47
N LEU A 90 -23.39 18.31 6.84
CA LEU A 90 -23.59 18.77 5.47
C LEU A 90 -23.45 17.61 4.47
N ALA A 91 -22.48 16.72 4.68
CA ALA A 91 -22.30 15.52 3.85
C ALA A 91 -23.57 14.64 3.87
N ARG A 92 -24.17 14.44 5.04
CA ARG A 92 -25.42 13.69 5.19
C ARG A 92 -26.59 14.38 4.50
N ALA A 93 -26.75 15.68 4.67
CA ALA A 93 -27.80 16.45 4.02
C ALA A 93 -27.66 16.39 2.49
N SER A 94 -26.44 16.60 1.95
CA SER A 94 -26.16 16.51 0.52
C SER A 94 -26.46 15.14 -0.05
N PHE A 95 -26.09 14.07 0.66
CA PHE A 95 -26.38 12.70 0.21
C PHE A 95 -27.88 12.37 0.27
N GLN A 96 -28.60 12.87 1.29
CA GLN A 96 -30.03 12.72 1.41
C GLN A 96 -30.77 13.46 0.28
N ASP A 97 -30.36 14.68 -0.02
CA ASP A 97 -30.96 15.48 -1.11
C ASP A 97 -30.71 14.81 -2.47
N TRP A 98 -29.49 14.33 -2.72
CA TRP A 98 -29.17 13.57 -3.91
C TRP A 98 -30.06 12.31 -4.02
N ALA A 99 -30.19 11.53 -2.96
CA ALA A 99 -30.99 10.32 -2.95
C ALA A 99 -32.47 10.61 -3.22
N ASN A 100 -33.01 11.68 -2.61
CA ASN A 100 -34.36 12.18 -2.88
C ASN A 100 -34.54 12.52 -4.36
N GLN A 101 -33.61 13.27 -4.92
CA GLN A 101 -33.65 13.66 -6.32
C GLN A 101 -33.60 12.46 -7.27
N GLN A 102 -32.73 11.46 -6.98
CA GLN A 102 -32.66 10.25 -7.81
C GLN A 102 -33.95 9.44 -7.75
N MET A 103 -34.55 9.29 -6.57
CA MET A 103 -35.82 8.57 -6.42
C MET A 103 -37.00 9.30 -7.12
N GLN A 104 -37.05 10.61 -7.04
CA GLN A 104 -38.04 11.40 -7.77
C GLN A 104 -37.88 11.23 -9.28
N GLN A 105 -36.66 11.34 -9.81
CA GLN A 105 -36.38 11.18 -11.23
C GLN A 105 -36.62 9.75 -11.73
N ALA A 106 -36.46 8.71 -10.87
CA ALA A 106 -36.80 7.34 -11.19
C ALA A 106 -38.31 7.05 -11.07
N ALA A 107 -39.13 8.04 -10.61
CA ALA A 107 -40.55 7.92 -10.37
C ALA A 107 -40.92 6.71 -9.48
N VAL A 108 -40.16 6.50 -8.39
CA VAL A 108 -40.44 5.43 -7.44
C VAL A 108 -41.69 5.79 -6.58
N ALA A 109 -42.53 4.81 -6.28
CA ALA A 109 -43.72 5.00 -5.47
C ALA A 109 -43.38 4.85 -3.96
N ARG A 110 -43.96 5.73 -3.15
CA ARG A 110 -43.80 5.76 -1.66
C ARG A 110 -42.34 5.68 -1.21
N PRO A 111 -41.48 6.63 -1.65
CA PRO A 111 -40.10 6.66 -1.26
C PRO A 111 -39.95 7.00 0.23
N VAL A 112 -39.11 6.24 0.93
CA VAL A 112 -38.70 6.51 2.32
C VAL A 112 -37.18 6.44 2.37
N ILE A 113 -36.55 7.52 2.86
CA ILE A 113 -35.10 7.58 3.10
C ILE A 113 -34.86 7.60 4.60
N SER A 114 -34.02 6.69 5.06
CA SER A 114 -33.52 6.67 6.43
C SER A 114 -31.99 6.77 6.38
N MET A 115 -31.45 7.85 6.94
CA MET A 115 -30.00 8.00 7.05
C MET A 115 -29.51 7.08 8.17
N GLY A 116 -28.46 6.33 7.86
CA GLY A 116 -27.77 5.50 8.85
C GLY A 116 -27.24 6.33 10.02
N PRO A 117 -26.91 5.71 11.16
CA PRO A 117 -26.28 6.41 12.26
C PRO A 117 -25.06 7.17 11.74
N ALA A 118 -24.83 8.37 12.28
CA ALA A 118 -23.59 9.08 12.05
C ALA A 118 -22.50 8.35 12.84
N ASN A 119 -22.02 7.26 12.31
CA ASN A 119 -20.88 6.62 12.89
C ASN A 119 -19.65 7.47 12.54
N GLU A 120 -19.27 8.33 13.45
CA GLU A 120 -17.88 8.67 13.69
C GLU A 120 -17.14 7.43 14.24
N GLU A 121 -17.48 6.25 13.74
CA GLU A 121 -16.62 5.11 14.01
C GLU A 121 -15.25 5.49 13.47
N ALA A 122 -14.37 5.79 14.42
CA ALA A 122 -12.97 5.99 14.10
C ALA A 122 -12.56 4.87 13.16
N PRO A 123 -12.03 5.19 11.98
CA PRO A 123 -11.70 4.20 11.00
C PRO A 123 -10.91 3.11 11.69
N GLY A 124 -11.31 1.85 11.53
CA GLY A 124 -10.61 0.73 12.15
C GLY A 124 -9.13 0.78 11.79
N GLU A 125 -8.27 0.13 12.55
CA GLU A 125 -6.80 0.16 12.34
C GLU A 125 -6.41 -0.10 10.88
N GLN A 126 -7.16 -0.94 10.17
CA GLN A 126 -6.96 -1.22 8.74
C GLN A 126 -7.27 -0.01 7.85
N ALA A 127 -8.28 0.77 8.17
CA ALA A 127 -8.64 1.98 7.42
C ALA A 127 -7.65 3.13 7.68
N ARG A 128 -7.13 3.23 8.91
CA ARG A 128 -6.05 4.17 9.25
C ARG A 128 -4.76 3.82 8.50
N ALA A 129 -4.41 2.53 8.48
CA ALA A 129 -3.25 2.05 7.72
C ALA A 129 -3.37 2.30 6.21
N ALA A 130 -4.60 2.39 5.68
CA ALA A 130 -4.89 2.70 4.29
C ALA A 130 -4.99 4.21 3.99
N GLY A 131 -4.80 5.10 4.98
CA GLY A 131 -4.92 6.55 4.80
C GLY A 131 -6.34 7.05 4.54
N LEU A 132 -7.35 6.32 5.02
CA LEU A 132 -8.77 6.65 4.86
C LEU A 132 -9.32 7.51 6.01
N ASP A 133 -8.46 8.03 6.88
CA ASP A 133 -8.81 8.86 8.03
C ASP A 133 -9.49 10.18 7.64
N ASP A 134 -9.22 10.65 6.42
CA ASP A 134 -9.76 11.90 5.89
C ASP A 134 -11.10 11.72 5.17
N LEU A 135 -11.72 10.55 5.28
CA LEU A 135 -13.01 10.27 4.65
C LEU A 135 -14.12 10.09 5.69
N TRP A 136 -15.30 10.62 5.37
CA TRP A 136 -16.54 10.26 6.07
C TRP A 136 -17.31 9.22 5.25
N LYS A 137 -17.76 8.18 5.92
CA LYS A 137 -18.69 7.19 5.34
C LYS A 137 -20.12 7.61 5.70
N VAL A 138 -20.94 7.89 4.69
CA VAL A 138 -22.35 8.23 4.86
C VAL A 138 -23.19 7.13 4.21
N THR A 139 -24.08 6.53 5.02
CA THR A 139 -24.94 5.44 4.57
C THR A 139 -26.40 5.87 4.61
N ALA A 140 -27.14 5.56 3.55
CA ALA A 140 -28.58 5.79 3.46
C ALA A 140 -29.30 4.49 3.11
N LYS A 141 -30.40 4.24 3.77
CA LYS A 141 -31.35 3.17 3.48
C LYS A 141 -32.54 3.74 2.70
N LEU A 142 -32.71 3.30 1.47
CA LEU A 142 -33.76 3.70 0.56
C LEU A 142 -34.81 2.58 0.54
N THR A 143 -36.06 2.89 0.84
CA THR A 143 -37.16 1.93 0.79
C THR A 143 -38.28 2.48 -0.08
N PHE A 144 -38.81 1.68 -0.98
CA PHE A 144 -39.89 2.06 -1.89
C PHE A 144 -40.64 0.84 -2.41
N ASP A 145 -41.80 1.06 -3.03
CA ASP A 145 -42.55 -0.04 -3.63
C ASP A 145 -41.86 -0.59 -4.86
N PHE A 146 -41.87 -1.91 -4.99
CA PHE A 146 -41.20 -2.58 -6.10
C PHE A 146 -41.91 -2.32 -7.43
N ASN A 147 -41.18 -1.68 -8.33
CA ASN A 147 -41.50 -1.58 -9.74
C ASN A 147 -40.20 -1.83 -10.53
N PRO A 148 -40.17 -2.85 -11.41
CA PRO A 148 -38.95 -3.20 -12.15
C PRO A 148 -38.37 -2.03 -12.98
N GLU A 149 -39.26 -1.26 -13.62
CA GLU A 149 -38.84 -0.13 -14.45
C GLU A 149 -38.22 0.98 -13.62
N SER A 150 -38.86 1.39 -12.51
CA SER A 150 -38.35 2.41 -11.60
C SER A 150 -37.04 1.96 -10.92
N LEU A 151 -36.94 0.69 -10.52
CA LEU A 151 -35.73 0.12 -9.95
C LEU A 151 -34.55 0.18 -10.95
N ASN A 152 -34.78 -0.28 -12.19
CA ASN A 152 -33.75 -0.25 -13.22
C ASN A 152 -33.29 1.19 -13.54
N LYS A 153 -34.23 2.14 -13.62
CA LYS A 153 -33.91 3.57 -13.82
C LYS A 153 -33.07 4.11 -12.68
N LEU A 154 -33.42 3.78 -11.43
CA LEU A 154 -32.65 4.20 -10.25
C LEU A 154 -31.25 3.60 -10.24
N LEU A 155 -31.11 2.31 -10.47
CA LEU A 155 -29.80 1.64 -10.52
C LEU A 155 -28.91 2.21 -11.63
N LEU A 156 -29.47 2.44 -12.82
CA LEU A 156 -28.73 3.03 -13.91
C LEU A 156 -28.21 4.43 -13.54
N LYS A 157 -29.03 5.26 -12.90
CA LYS A 157 -28.65 6.60 -12.45
C LYS A 157 -27.56 6.57 -11.39
N VAL A 158 -27.61 5.62 -10.46
CA VAL A 158 -26.57 5.42 -9.44
C VAL A 158 -25.25 5.04 -10.09
N ILE A 159 -25.26 4.12 -11.05
CA ILE A 159 -24.04 3.63 -11.74
C ILE A 159 -23.43 4.70 -12.65
N THR A 160 -24.27 5.51 -13.31
CA THR A 160 -23.81 6.56 -14.24
C THR A 160 -23.49 7.90 -13.55
N HIS A 161 -23.68 7.98 -12.24
CA HIS A 161 -23.38 9.20 -11.51
C HIS A 161 -21.87 9.47 -11.46
N THR A 162 -21.49 10.74 -11.57
CA THR A 162 -20.08 11.17 -11.58
C THR A 162 -19.35 10.83 -10.28
N GLN A 163 -20.04 11.00 -9.15
CA GLN A 163 -19.49 10.67 -7.83
C GLN A 163 -19.83 9.23 -7.47
N HIS A 164 -18.90 8.56 -6.83
CA HIS A 164 -19.05 7.14 -6.53
C HIS A 164 -20.04 6.91 -5.39
N VAL A 165 -21.04 6.05 -5.66
CA VAL A 165 -21.99 5.55 -4.67
C VAL A 165 -21.97 4.04 -4.70
N ALA A 166 -21.65 3.42 -3.56
CA ALA A 166 -21.64 1.97 -3.41
C ALA A 166 -23.01 1.46 -2.95
N ILE A 167 -23.55 0.46 -3.61
CA ILE A 167 -24.72 -0.27 -3.15
C ILE A 167 -24.24 -1.47 -2.32
N GLU A 168 -24.41 -1.40 -1.00
CA GLU A 168 -23.99 -2.47 -0.10
C GLU A 168 -25.00 -3.63 -0.07
N THR A 169 -26.29 -3.30 -0.13
CA THR A 169 -27.37 -4.28 -0.07
C THR A 169 -28.52 -3.89 -0.96
N LEU A 170 -29.04 -4.84 -1.69
CA LEU A 170 -30.31 -4.74 -2.42
C LEU A 170 -31.20 -5.92 -1.98
N ARG A 171 -32.33 -5.62 -1.37
CA ARG A 171 -33.32 -6.62 -0.92
C ARG A 171 -34.67 -6.32 -1.52
N ILE A 172 -35.33 -7.36 -2.03
CA ILE A 172 -36.70 -7.30 -2.52
C ILE A 172 -37.54 -8.22 -1.66
N THR A 173 -38.53 -7.66 -0.96
CA THR A 173 -39.48 -8.42 -0.11
C THR A 173 -40.82 -8.49 -0.82
N LYS A 174 -41.43 -9.67 -0.90
CA LYS A 174 -42.66 -9.88 -1.67
C LYS A 174 -43.94 -9.67 -0.86
N GLU A 175 -43.91 -9.86 0.45
CA GLU A 175 -45.11 -9.86 1.30
C GLU A 175 -45.05 -8.77 2.36
N PRO A 176 -46.20 -8.17 2.73
CA PRO A 176 -47.51 -8.22 2.08
C PRO A 176 -47.63 -7.35 0.81
N ILE A 177 -46.72 -6.39 0.63
CA ILE A 177 -46.61 -5.52 -0.54
C ILE A 177 -45.17 -5.62 -1.03
N PRO A 178 -44.93 -5.85 -2.34
CA PRO A 178 -43.58 -5.91 -2.85
C PRO A 178 -42.83 -4.59 -2.58
N ARG A 179 -41.72 -4.67 -1.84
CA ARG A 179 -40.88 -3.54 -1.49
C ARG A 179 -39.43 -3.78 -1.82
N VAL A 180 -38.76 -2.73 -2.19
CA VAL A 180 -37.32 -2.68 -2.40
C VAL A 180 -36.66 -1.94 -1.22
N GLU A 181 -35.58 -2.51 -0.74
CA GLU A 181 -34.69 -1.91 0.24
C GLU A 181 -33.30 -1.86 -0.33
N ILE A 182 -32.72 -0.68 -0.47
CA ILE A 182 -31.35 -0.46 -0.96
C ILE A 182 -30.59 0.24 0.14
N VAL A 183 -29.44 -0.33 0.51
CA VAL A 183 -28.46 0.34 1.37
C VAL A 183 -27.35 0.88 0.48
N ALA A 184 -27.28 2.19 0.38
CA ALA A 184 -26.30 2.91 -0.42
C ALA A 184 -25.33 3.68 0.48
N THR A 185 -24.07 3.69 0.12
CA THR A 185 -23.00 4.35 0.85
C THR A 185 -22.22 5.27 -0.06
N ALA A 186 -21.94 6.45 0.41
CA ALA A 186 -21.08 7.44 -0.23
C ALA A 186 -19.90 7.80 0.68
N TYR A 187 -18.75 8.06 0.06
CA TYR A 187 -17.53 8.49 0.75
C TYR A 187 -17.28 9.96 0.47
N PHE A 188 -17.17 10.73 1.54
CA PHE A 188 -16.95 12.16 1.48
C PHE A 188 -15.55 12.50 1.94
N GLN A 189 -14.83 13.27 1.15
CA GLN A 189 -13.55 13.83 1.53
C GLN A 189 -13.78 15.01 2.48
N LYS A 190 -13.09 15.00 3.63
CA LYS A 190 -13.08 16.13 4.55
C LYS A 190 -12.38 17.30 3.88
N SER A 191 -13.03 18.46 3.84
CA SER A 191 -12.33 19.68 3.42
C SER A 191 -11.25 19.97 4.44
N GLN A 192 -9.99 19.92 4.04
CA GLN A 192 -8.91 20.38 4.91
C GLN A 192 -9.14 21.88 5.16
N PRO A 193 -9.11 22.34 6.42
CA PRO A 193 -9.14 23.77 6.70
C PRO A 193 -7.93 24.36 5.97
N GLN A 194 -8.20 25.23 4.98
CA GLN A 194 -7.14 26.02 4.36
C GLN A 194 -6.47 26.79 5.49
N LEU A 195 -5.26 26.35 5.87
CA LEU A 195 -4.36 27.16 6.65
C LEU A 195 -4.12 28.41 5.81
N SER A 196 -4.81 29.49 6.15
CA SER A 196 -4.54 30.80 5.54
C SER A 196 -3.06 31.09 5.68
N PRO A 197 -2.33 31.31 4.58
CA PRO A 197 -0.93 31.70 4.69
C PRO A 197 -0.88 33.12 5.25
N GLY A 198 -0.49 33.24 6.50
CA GLY A 198 0.10 34.46 7.06
C GLY A 198 -0.87 35.55 7.53
N GLN A 199 -1.03 35.64 8.83
CA GLN A 199 -1.00 36.92 9.53
C GLN A 199 0.28 36.99 10.36
#